data_11bda834ccddc9ab8557a666ad70ce1c
#
_entry.id   11bda834ccddc9ab8557a666ad70ce1c
#
_cell.length_a   1.000
_cell.length_b   1.000
_cell.length_c   1.000
_cell.angle_alpha   90.00
_cell.angle_beta   90.00
_cell.angle_gamma   90.00
#
_symmetry.space_group_name_H-M   'P 1'
#
loop_
_entity.id
_entity.type
_entity.pdbx_description
1 polymer ?
#
loop_
_entity_poly.entity_id
_entity_poly.type
_entity_poly.pdbx_seq_one_letter_code
_entity_poly.pdbx_strand_id
1 'polypeptide(L)'
;MAAERQSLVNKDAQSAAIPTAPWAVAQPSPRDPSRWLPQAIAHRGAKLDWPENTMAAFRGAVKAGAHAIETDIHLSADGVAVISHDPSLKRCFGVDNRISECSWEYLSALRTVAEPHEPMPRLKDFLEWLTHPELEKIWVVLDVKLNNDPTDLMAAIGRALDSVHGPVPWDQRIVVGCWNASFLQAARSQLPSYPLAHIGISLLYSHHFLRVPNLGFSLNQMTLVGPAGKLFLRELQRTDKLLMTWTVNEPRRMEWCIRQNLGHPRHPRTNSEGPAIIDGVITDNPRLYREICEKFEDEMDGKFVRPKLSFTQTVKNKAETLTFVLLTQSWMVLYHVLRRWQGKFDFLKDRQTLDKR
;
A
#
# COMPACT_ATOMS: atom_id res chain seq x y z
N MET A 1 -24.30 27.25 17.26
CA MET A 1 -23.76 26.29 18.26
C MET A 1 -23.37 24.91 17.63
N ALA A 2 -24.24 24.22 16.88
CA ALA A 2 -23.83 22.95 16.23
C ALA A 2 -22.83 23.15 15.09
N ALA A 3 -23.05 24.17 14.24
CA ALA A 3 -22.13 24.52 13.14
C ALA A 3 -20.78 25.07 13.64
N GLU A 4 -20.75 25.80 14.74
CA GLU A 4 -19.52 26.29 15.36
C GLU A 4 -18.74 25.16 16.05
N ARG A 5 -19.41 24.22 16.71
CA ARG A 5 -18.76 23.00 17.24
C ARG A 5 -18.18 22.17 16.10
N GLN A 6 -18.89 22.02 14.97
CA GLN A 6 -18.40 21.31 13.79
C GLN A 6 -17.17 21.99 13.17
N SER A 7 -17.15 23.36 13.17
CA SER A 7 -16.02 24.16 12.67
C SER A 7 -14.80 24.10 13.61
N LEU A 8 -15.00 24.01 14.91
CA LEU A 8 -13.91 23.85 15.90
C LEU A 8 -13.32 22.44 15.88
N VAL A 9 -14.17 21.42 15.83
CA VAL A 9 -13.73 20.01 15.68
C VAL A 9 -12.94 19.82 14.37
N ASN A 10 -13.36 20.45 13.27
CA ASN A 10 -12.62 20.39 12.01
C ASN A 10 -11.28 21.16 12.06
N LYS A 11 -11.17 22.25 12.84
CA LYS A 11 -9.90 22.98 13.00
C LYS A 11 -8.90 22.19 13.86
N ASP A 12 -9.35 21.55 14.92
CA ASP A 12 -8.50 20.73 15.79
C ASP A 12 -8.06 19.43 15.10
N ALA A 13 -8.94 18.78 14.31
CA ALA A 13 -8.62 17.63 13.51
C ALA A 13 -7.58 17.94 12.40
N GLN A 14 -7.61 19.16 11.86
CA GLN A 14 -6.61 19.61 10.89
C GLN A 14 -5.24 19.92 11.52
N SER A 15 -5.14 20.10 12.84
CA SER A 15 -3.89 20.40 13.54
C SER A 15 -3.17 19.16 14.10
N ALA A 16 -3.82 18.02 14.23
CA ALA A 16 -3.22 16.78 14.74
C ALA A 16 -2.22 16.19 13.73
N ALA A 17 -1.08 15.72 14.22
CA ALA A 17 -0.12 14.98 13.39
C ALA A 17 -0.76 13.69 12.83
N ILE A 18 -0.33 13.26 11.63
CA ILE A 18 -0.75 11.96 11.08
C ILE A 18 -0.31 10.86 12.07
N PRO A 19 -1.20 9.95 12.48
CA PRO A 19 -0.82 8.84 13.35
C PRO A 19 0.21 7.92 12.71
N THR A 20 1.06 7.30 13.52
CA THR A 20 2.00 6.27 13.06
C THR A 20 1.32 4.90 13.00
N ALA A 21 1.90 3.97 12.20
CA ALA A 21 1.42 2.60 12.06
C ALA A 21 2.49 1.59 12.55
N PRO A 22 2.74 1.46 13.86
CA PRO A 22 3.81 0.60 14.39
C PRO A 22 3.62 -0.89 14.07
N TRP A 23 2.40 -1.33 13.80
CA TRP A 23 2.10 -2.71 13.38
C TRP A 23 2.46 -3.01 11.91
N ALA A 24 2.61 -1.97 11.08
CA ALA A 24 2.88 -2.10 9.65
C ALA A 24 4.38 -2.10 9.32
N VAL A 25 5.25 -1.86 10.31
CA VAL A 25 6.70 -1.85 10.10
C VAL A 25 7.25 -3.26 9.87
N ALA A 26 8.43 -3.36 9.25
CA ALA A 26 9.14 -4.63 9.12
C ALA A 26 9.26 -5.32 10.49
N GLN A 27 9.32 -6.64 10.49
CA GLN A 27 9.35 -7.42 11.72
C GLN A 27 10.73 -8.07 11.92
N PRO A 28 11.22 -8.18 13.16
CA PRO A 28 12.41 -8.95 13.43
C PRO A 28 12.20 -10.43 13.10
N SER A 29 13.20 -11.06 12.52
CA SER A 29 13.15 -12.50 12.25
C SER A 29 13.05 -13.30 13.57
N PRO A 30 12.20 -14.32 13.63
CA PRO A 30 12.20 -15.27 14.75
C PRO A 30 13.52 -16.04 14.90
N ARG A 31 14.32 -16.17 13.82
CA ARG A 31 15.59 -16.90 13.83
C ARG A 31 16.76 -16.04 14.34
N ASP A 32 16.72 -14.74 13.99
CA ASP A 32 17.76 -13.78 14.40
C ASP A 32 17.11 -12.37 14.49
N PRO A 33 16.87 -11.85 15.71
CA PRO A 33 16.22 -10.56 15.90
C PRO A 33 16.98 -9.36 15.30
N SER A 34 18.25 -9.54 14.92
CA SER A 34 19.01 -8.49 14.22
C SER A 34 18.62 -8.37 12.73
N ARG A 35 17.92 -9.37 12.18
CA ARG A 35 17.43 -9.39 10.79
C ARG A 35 16.00 -8.89 10.75
N TRP A 36 15.74 -7.89 9.93
CA TRP A 36 14.42 -7.30 9.77
C TRP A 36 13.83 -7.71 8.41
N LEU A 37 12.67 -8.35 8.45
CA LEU A 37 11.99 -8.85 7.25
C LEU A 37 10.80 -7.95 6.94
N PRO A 38 10.69 -7.45 5.69
CA PRO A 38 9.49 -6.73 5.27
C PRO A 38 8.26 -7.63 5.33
N GLN A 39 7.13 -7.08 5.73
CA GLN A 39 5.88 -7.82 5.83
C GLN A 39 5.34 -8.21 4.46
N ALA A 40 4.72 -9.39 4.36
CA ALA A 40 4.02 -9.86 3.16
C ALA A 40 2.63 -9.19 3.10
N ILE A 41 2.38 -8.37 2.09
CA ILE A 41 1.10 -7.70 1.87
C ILE A 41 0.50 -8.26 0.58
N ALA A 42 -0.68 -8.87 0.68
CA ALA A 42 -1.36 -9.45 -0.47
C ALA A 42 -2.05 -8.39 -1.31
N HIS A 43 -1.59 -8.18 -2.54
CA HIS A 43 -2.12 -7.21 -3.50
C HIS A 43 -3.49 -7.64 -4.04
N ARG A 44 -4.56 -6.99 -3.60
CA ARG A 44 -5.96 -7.35 -3.90
C ARG A 44 -6.32 -8.76 -3.43
N GLY A 45 -5.67 -9.23 -2.36
CA GLY A 45 -5.73 -10.61 -1.91
C GLY A 45 -4.76 -11.56 -2.63
N ALA A 46 -4.98 -12.87 -2.56
CA ALA A 46 -4.20 -13.88 -3.28
C ALA A 46 -4.68 -14.01 -4.74
N LYS A 47 -4.49 -12.96 -5.53
CA LYS A 47 -5.11 -12.83 -6.87
C LYS A 47 -4.52 -13.73 -7.94
N LEU A 48 -3.44 -14.45 -7.68
CA LEU A 48 -2.99 -15.49 -8.61
C LEU A 48 -3.85 -16.75 -8.54
N ASP A 49 -4.45 -17.02 -7.37
CA ASP A 49 -5.26 -18.21 -7.13
C ASP A 49 -6.77 -17.92 -7.20
N TRP A 50 -7.18 -16.65 -7.00
CA TRP A 50 -8.55 -16.21 -6.84
C TRP A 50 -8.83 -14.92 -7.60
N PRO A 51 -10.08 -14.64 -8.00
CA PRO A 51 -10.44 -13.35 -8.57
C PRO A 51 -10.06 -12.20 -7.60
N GLU A 52 -9.35 -11.21 -8.11
CA GLU A 52 -8.85 -10.08 -7.31
C GLU A 52 -9.97 -9.33 -6.58
N ASN A 53 -9.66 -8.78 -5.40
CA ASN A 53 -10.59 -7.94 -4.63
C ASN A 53 -11.91 -8.66 -4.28
N THR A 54 -11.85 -9.95 -4.02
CA THR A 54 -12.99 -10.77 -3.58
C THR A 54 -12.73 -11.38 -2.20
N MET A 55 -13.80 -11.79 -1.53
CA MET A 55 -13.68 -12.44 -0.22
C MET A 55 -12.91 -13.77 -0.31
N ALA A 56 -12.99 -14.47 -1.45
CA ALA A 56 -12.18 -15.68 -1.70
C ALA A 56 -10.68 -15.34 -1.77
N ALA A 57 -10.31 -14.25 -2.48
CA ALA A 57 -8.93 -13.80 -2.56
C ALA A 57 -8.38 -13.35 -1.20
N PHE A 58 -9.19 -12.72 -0.36
CA PHE A 58 -8.79 -12.29 0.98
C PHE A 58 -8.58 -13.48 1.92
N ARG A 59 -9.48 -14.46 1.92
CA ARG A 59 -9.29 -15.74 2.64
C ARG A 59 -8.06 -16.49 2.14
N GLY A 60 -7.85 -16.51 0.82
CA GLY A 60 -6.66 -17.09 0.19
C GLY A 60 -5.35 -16.43 0.65
N ALA A 61 -5.34 -15.09 0.80
CA ALA A 61 -4.19 -14.34 1.28
C ALA A 61 -3.80 -14.71 2.72
N VAL A 62 -4.76 -14.80 3.61
CA VAL A 62 -4.52 -15.25 5.00
C VAL A 62 -3.98 -16.67 5.03
N LYS A 63 -4.57 -17.58 4.26
CA LYS A 63 -4.10 -18.97 4.13
C LYS A 63 -2.68 -19.08 3.56
N ALA A 64 -2.30 -18.13 2.70
CA ALA A 64 -0.96 -18.03 2.14
C ALA A 64 0.08 -17.40 3.10
N GLY A 65 -0.32 -17.02 4.31
CA GLY A 65 0.55 -16.43 5.34
C GLY A 65 0.86 -14.96 5.13
N ALA A 66 -0.01 -14.20 4.45
CA ALA A 66 0.10 -12.76 4.38
C ALA A 66 -0.07 -12.12 5.78
N HIS A 67 0.69 -11.07 6.04
CA HIS A 67 0.55 -10.26 7.26
C HIS A 67 -0.50 -9.17 7.09
N ALA A 68 -0.73 -8.76 5.84
CA ALA A 68 -1.69 -7.72 5.50
C ALA A 68 -2.34 -7.99 4.14
N ILE A 69 -3.45 -7.29 3.92
CA ILE A 69 -4.18 -7.27 2.65
C ILE A 69 -4.16 -5.83 2.14
N GLU A 70 -3.77 -5.65 0.90
CA GLU A 70 -4.00 -4.41 0.16
C GLU A 70 -5.26 -4.59 -0.69
N THR A 71 -6.12 -3.56 -0.75
CA THR A 71 -7.37 -3.59 -1.48
C THR A 71 -7.79 -2.19 -1.95
N ASP A 72 -8.54 -2.14 -3.05
CA ASP A 72 -8.87 -0.93 -3.81
C ASP A 72 -10.30 -0.47 -3.51
N ILE A 73 -10.52 0.81 -3.22
CA ILE A 73 -11.84 1.34 -2.86
C ILE A 73 -12.35 2.33 -3.89
N HIS A 74 -13.58 2.11 -4.34
CA HIS A 74 -14.40 3.00 -5.16
C HIS A 74 -15.72 3.36 -4.46
N LEU A 75 -16.39 4.38 -5.01
CA LEU A 75 -17.72 4.82 -4.58
C LEU A 75 -18.76 4.47 -5.64
N SER A 76 -19.85 3.80 -5.24
CA SER A 76 -21.03 3.58 -6.08
C SER A 76 -21.85 4.85 -6.27
N ALA A 77 -22.81 4.86 -7.21
CA ALA A 77 -23.67 6.01 -7.47
C ALA A 77 -24.50 6.44 -6.24
N ASP A 78 -24.86 5.50 -5.37
CA ASP A 78 -25.63 5.71 -4.15
C ASP A 78 -24.76 5.83 -2.89
N GLY A 79 -23.45 6.06 -3.07
CA GLY A 79 -22.53 6.42 -1.97
C GLY A 79 -22.07 5.27 -1.09
N VAL A 80 -22.05 4.04 -1.62
CA VAL A 80 -21.52 2.86 -0.94
C VAL A 80 -20.04 2.67 -1.30
N ALA A 81 -19.17 2.47 -0.30
CA ALA A 81 -17.78 2.11 -0.51
C ALA A 81 -17.67 0.64 -0.94
N VAL A 82 -17.27 0.39 -2.19
CA VAL A 82 -17.15 -0.93 -2.81
C VAL A 82 -15.70 -1.26 -3.14
N ILE A 83 -15.37 -2.54 -3.17
CA ILE A 83 -14.01 -3.03 -3.39
C ILE A 83 -13.85 -3.44 -4.86
N SER A 84 -13.03 -2.70 -5.59
CA SER A 84 -12.66 -2.98 -6.99
C SER A 84 -11.46 -2.13 -7.40
N HIS A 85 -10.63 -2.62 -8.32
CA HIS A 85 -9.49 -1.85 -8.81
C HIS A 85 -9.85 -0.87 -9.93
N ASP A 86 -10.56 -1.35 -10.95
CA ASP A 86 -10.90 -0.55 -12.11
C ASP A 86 -12.17 0.27 -11.87
N PRO A 87 -12.27 1.49 -12.37
CA PRO A 87 -13.52 2.25 -12.34
C PRO A 87 -14.59 1.65 -13.28
N SER A 88 -14.18 0.79 -14.24
CA SER A 88 -15.06 0.06 -15.16
C SER A 88 -15.23 -1.38 -14.70
N LEU A 89 -16.44 -1.90 -14.84
CA LEU A 89 -16.80 -3.29 -14.50
C LEU A 89 -16.37 -4.31 -15.56
N LYS A 90 -15.88 -3.85 -16.72
CA LYS A 90 -15.66 -4.69 -17.90
C LYS A 90 -14.70 -5.85 -17.68
N ARG A 91 -13.53 -5.58 -17.10
CA ARG A 91 -12.47 -6.59 -16.93
C ARG A 91 -12.84 -7.65 -15.91
N CYS A 92 -13.38 -7.26 -14.77
CA CYS A 92 -13.64 -8.19 -13.66
C CYS A 92 -15.05 -8.79 -13.71
N PHE A 93 -16.05 -8.06 -14.23
CA PHE A 93 -17.46 -8.44 -14.19
C PHE A 93 -18.13 -8.58 -15.56
N GLY A 94 -17.42 -8.31 -16.66
CA GLY A 94 -17.91 -8.54 -18.03
C GLY A 94 -18.94 -7.54 -18.54
N VAL A 95 -19.30 -6.50 -17.78
CA VAL A 95 -20.31 -5.49 -18.16
C VAL A 95 -19.66 -4.13 -18.42
N ASP A 96 -20.17 -3.41 -19.44
CA ASP A 96 -19.57 -2.14 -19.88
C ASP A 96 -20.21 -0.93 -19.17
N ASN A 97 -20.14 -0.94 -17.83
CA ASN A 97 -20.61 0.12 -16.95
C ASN A 97 -19.46 0.62 -16.09
N ARG A 98 -19.63 1.81 -15.51
CA ARG A 98 -18.72 2.35 -14.49
C ARG A 98 -19.33 2.19 -13.10
N ILE A 99 -18.51 1.91 -12.10
CA ILE A 99 -18.93 1.75 -10.70
C ILE A 99 -19.69 3.00 -10.21
N SER A 100 -19.18 4.20 -10.51
CA SER A 100 -19.79 5.47 -10.13
C SER A 100 -21.17 5.76 -10.76
N GLU A 101 -21.58 4.97 -11.74
CA GLU A 101 -22.88 5.09 -12.44
C GLU A 101 -23.89 4.04 -11.98
N CYS A 102 -23.48 3.09 -11.12
CA CYS A 102 -24.28 1.96 -10.68
C CYS A 102 -24.61 2.06 -9.19
N SER A 103 -25.86 1.72 -8.83
CA SER A 103 -26.23 1.55 -7.41
C SER A 103 -25.63 0.28 -6.82
N TRP A 104 -25.53 0.23 -5.50
CA TRP A 104 -25.07 -0.98 -4.80
C TRP A 104 -25.98 -2.19 -5.10
N GLU A 105 -27.29 -2.00 -5.20
CA GLU A 105 -28.23 -3.06 -5.57
C GLU A 105 -27.80 -3.75 -6.86
N TYR A 106 -27.49 -2.98 -7.91
CA TYR A 106 -27.00 -3.51 -9.17
C TYR A 106 -25.63 -4.18 -9.03
N LEU A 107 -24.67 -3.53 -8.36
CA LEU A 107 -23.31 -4.04 -8.18
C LEU A 107 -23.26 -5.36 -7.40
N SER A 108 -24.11 -5.52 -6.40
CA SER A 108 -24.20 -6.72 -5.56
C SER A 108 -24.66 -7.97 -6.31
N ALA A 109 -25.41 -7.78 -7.39
CA ALA A 109 -25.87 -8.87 -8.25
C ALA A 109 -24.81 -9.40 -9.21
N LEU A 110 -23.75 -8.62 -9.47
CA LEU A 110 -22.68 -8.99 -10.39
C LEU A 110 -21.80 -10.11 -9.83
N ARG A 111 -21.24 -10.89 -10.75
CA ARG A 111 -20.26 -11.93 -10.43
C ARG A 111 -19.03 -11.76 -11.30
N THR A 112 -17.87 -12.12 -10.77
CA THR A 112 -16.60 -12.07 -11.53
C THR A 112 -16.67 -13.00 -12.74
N VAL A 113 -16.07 -12.59 -13.87
CA VAL A 113 -15.90 -13.45 -15.05
C VAL A 113 -14.99 -14.64 -14.77
N ALA A 114 -13.99 -14.41 -13.90
CA ALA A 114 -13.10 -15.48 -13.46
C ALA A 114 -13.76 -16.36 -12.40
N GLU A 115 -13.53 -17.67 -12.48
CA GLU A 115 -13.94 -18.66 -11.49
C GLU A 115 -13.31 -18.37 -10.11
N PRO A 116 -14.04 -18.60 -9.00
CA PRO A 116 -15.35 -19.26 -8.85
C PRO A 116 -16.57 -18.32 -8.94
N HIS A 117 -16.53 -17.26 -9.72
CA HIS A 117 -17.63 -16.31 -9.91
C HIS A 117 -18.09 -15.60 -8.62
N GLU A 118 -17.13 -14.97 -7.95
CA GLU A 118 -17.33 -14.27 -6.67
C GLU A 118 -18.14 -12.95 -6.84
N PRO A 119 -18.94 -12.56 -5.84
CA PRO A 119 -19.58 -11.25 -5.83
C PRO A 119 -18.57 -10.13 -5.57
N MET A 120 -18.92 -8.89 -5.96
CA MET A 120 -18.22 -7.68 -5.53
C MET A 120 -18.47 -7.47 -4.04
N PRO A 121 -17.43 -7.33 -3.18
CA PRO A 121 -17.66 -6.99 -1.76
C PRO A 121 -17.75 -5.48 -1.55
N ARG A 122 -18.50 -5.06 -0.52
CA ARG A 122 -18.36 -3.73 0.08
C ARG A 122 -17.18 -3.69 1.05
N LEU A 123 -16.69 -2.50 1.32
CA LEU A 123 -15.76 -2.31 2.42
C LEU A 123 -16.34 -2.85 3.74
N LYS A 124 -17.63 -2.61 4.00
CA LYS A 124 -18.32 -3.13 5.18
C LYS A 124 -18.24 -4.67 5.31
N ASP A 125 -18.50 -5.41 4.23
CA ASP A 125 -18.46 -6.88 4.22
C ASP A 125 -17.05 -7.40 4.56
N PHE A 126 -16.03 -6.72 4.05
CA PHE A 126 -14.64 -7.02 4.33
C PHE A 126 -14.27 -6.73 5.80
N LEU A 127 -14.73 -5.59 6.34
CA LEU A 127 -14.52 -5.25 7.74
C LEU A 127 -15.25 -6.25 8.69
N GLU A 128 -16.49 -6.62 8.40
CA GLU A 128 -17.23 -7.64 9.16
C GLU A 128 -16.46 -8.96 9.22
N TRP A 129 -15.89 -9.41 8.10
CA TRP A 129 -15.04 -10.59 8.07
C TRP A 129 -13.77 -10.42 8.92
N LEU A 130 -13.14 -9.25 8.92
CA LEU A 130 -11.94 -8.98 9.71
C LEU A 130 -12.18 -8.89 11.22
N THR A 131 -13.44 -8.91 11.69
CA THR A 131 -13.76 -8.96 13.13
C THR A 131 -13.53 -10.34 13.76
N HIS A 132 -13.34 -11.40 12.95
CA HIS A 132 -13.06 -12.73 13.46
C HIS A 132 -11.76 -12.76 14.28
N PRO A 133 -11.74 -13.40 15.47
CA PRO A 133 -10.58 -13.37 16.37
C PRO A 133 -9.27 -13.86 15.76
N GLU A 134 -9.33 -14.85 14.86
CA GLU A 134 -8.16 -15.39 14.16
C GLU A 134 -7.53 -14.39 13.19
N LEU A 135 -8.23 -13.29 12.86
CA LEU A 135 -7.79 -12.26 11.92
C LEU A 135 -7.30 -10.97 12.59
N GLU A 136 -7.25 -10.91 13.91
CA GLU A 136 -6.87 -9.70 14.67
C GLU A 136 -5.50 -9.14 14.26
N LYS A 137 -4.57 -10.00 13.86
CA LYS A 137 -3.22 -9.62 13.43
C LYS A 137 -3.14 -9.17 11.97
N ILE A 138 -4.18 -9.41 11.18
CA ILE A 138 -4.23 -8.99 9.77
C ILE A 138 -4.54 -7.50 9.71
N TRP A 139 -3.65 -6.73 9.14
CA TRP A 139 -3.86 -5.31 8.89
C TRP A 139 -4.09 -5.03 7.40
N VAL A 140 -4.49 -3.80 7.06
CA VAL A 140 -5.00 -3.47 5.72
C VAL A 140 -4.37 -2.19 5.19
N VAL A 141 -4.08 -2.19 3.89
CA VAL A 141 -3.84 -0.97 3.10
C VAL A 141 -5.07 -0.73 2.23
N LEU A 142 -5.75 0.40 2.42
CA LEU A 142 -6.84 0.83 1.55
C LEU A 142 -6.28 1.74 0.45
N ASP A 143 -6.20 1.25 -0.80
CA ASP A 143 -5.87 2.08 -1.97
C ASP A 143 -7.11 2.85 -2.43
N VAL A 144 -7.13 4.14 -2.14
CA VAL A 144 -8.26 5.02 -2.44
C VAL A 144 -8.15 5.55 -3.87
N LYS A 145 -9.10 5.18 -4.74
CA LYS A 145 -9.02 5.42 -6.17
C LYS A 145 -9.41 6.85 -6.58
N LEU A 146 -8.62 7.42 -7.51
CA LEU A 146 -8.73 8.81 -7.98
C LEU A 146 -10.00 9.15 -8.79
N ASN A 147 -10.81 8.17 -9.16
CA ASN A 147 -11.97 8.35 -10.03
C ASN A 147 -13.24 8.78 -9.28
N ASN A 148 -13.11 9.13 -8.01
CA ASN A 148 -14.20 9.55 -7.13
C ASN A 148 -13.93 10.97 -6.61
N ASP A 149 -14.96 11.64 -6.10
CA ASP A 149 -14.74 12.82 -5.28
C ASP A 149 -14.02 12.42 -3.98
N PRO A 150 -12.92 13.10 -3.61
CA PRO A 150 -12.13 12.71 -2.45
C PRO A 150 -12.89 12.84 -1.12
N THR A 151 -13.74 13.84 -0.97
CA THR A 151 -14.50 14.07 0.26
C THR A 151 -15.59 13.03 0.44
N ASP A 152 -16.36 12.76 -0.62
CA ASP A 152 -17.46 11.81 -0.61
C ASP A 152 -16.95 10.38 -0.37
N LEU A 153 -15.83 10.01 -1.02
CA LEU A 153 -15.23 8.69 -0.83
C LEU A 153 -14.68 8.51 0.58
N MET A 154 -13.97 9.49 1.13
CA MET A 154 -13.47 9.41 2.50
C MET A 154 -14.61 9.37 3.54
N ALA A 155 -15.69 10.14 3.31
CA ALA A 155 -16.87 10.08 4.15
C ALA A 155 -17.56 8.69 4.09
N ALA A 156 -17.62 8.05 2.90
CA ALA A 156 -18.17 6.71 2.76
C ALA A 156 -17.29 5.64 3.45
N ILE A 157 -15.97 5.78 3.36
CA ILE A 157 -15.03 4.92 4.10
C ILE A 157 -15.25 5.10 5.61
N GLY A 158 -15.34 6.35 6.10
CA GLY A 158 -15.61 6.63 7.52
C GLY A 158 -16.91 5.96 8.00
N ARG A 159 -18.01 6.13 7.26
CA ARG A 159 -19.28 5.45 7.58
C ARG A 159 -19.17 3.93 7.66
N ALA A 160 -18.42 3.32 6.75
CA ALA A 160 -18.21 1.87 6.78
C ALA A 160 -17.41 1.45 8.02
N LEU A 161 -16.34 2.17 8.36
CA LEU A 161 -15.52 1.93 9.55
C LEU A 161 -16.31 2.09 10.85
N ASP A 162 -17.13 3.14 10.95
CA ASP A 162 -17.97 3.40 12.12
C ASP A 162 -19.11 2.38 12.28
N SER A 163 -19.53 1.73 11.19
CA SER A 163 -20.63 0.76 11.21
C SER A 163 -20.23 -0.64 11.68
N VAL A 164 -18.94 -0.93 11.78
CA VAL A 164 -18.43 -2.26 12.15
C VAL A 164 -17.43 -2.13 13.29
N HIS A 165 -17.69 -2.81 14.39
CA HIS A 165 -16.80 -2.81 15.55
C HIS A 165 -16.11 -4.17 15.69
N GLY A 166 -14.78 -4.16 15.70
CA GLY A 166 -13.95 -5.34 15.91
C GLY A 166 -13.25 -5.33 17.27
N PRO A 167 -12.56 -6.41 17.64
CA PRO A 167 -11.80 -6.50 18.89
C PRO A 167 -10.61 -5.52 18.94
N VAL A 168 -10.04 -5.19 17.78
CA VAL A 168 -8.97 -4.19 17.63
C VAL A 168 -9.53 -2.99 16.84
N PRO A 169 -9.34 -1.74 17.33
CA PRO A 169 -9.77 -0.53 16.61
C PRO A 169 -9.19 -0.46 15.19
N TRP A 170 -10.00 0.01 14.23
CA TRP A 170 -9.60 0.05 12.83
C TRP A 170 -8.41 0.99 12.56
N ASP A 171 -8.29 2.07 13.30
CA ASP A 171 -7.16 3.00 13.22
C ASP A 171 -5.82 2.38 13.69
N GLN A 172 -5.88 1.21 14.35
CA GLN A 172 -4.72 0.39 14.70
C GLN A 172 -4.50 -0.80 13.74
N ARG A 173 -5.26 -0.88 12.64
CA ARG A 173 -5.17 -1.98 11.65
C ARG A 173 -5.23 -1.52 10.20
N ILE A 174 -5.54 -0.25 9.94
CA ILE A 174 -5.74 0.26 8.58
C ILE A 174 -4.79 1.42 8.31
N VAL A 175 -4.10 1.34 7.17
CA VAL A 175 -3.35 2.45 6.57
C VAL A 175 -4.12 2.92 5.33
N VAL A 176 -4.47 4.20 5.27
CA VAL A 176 -5.19 4.77 4.13
C VAL A 176 -4.19 5.28 3.09
N GLY A 177 -4.19 4.69 1.91
CA GLY A 177 -3.31 5.01 0.80
C GLY A 177 -3.92 6.02 -0.17
N CYS A 178 -3.23 7.12 -0.42
CA CYS A 178 -3.70 8.21 -1.29
C CYS A 178 -2.67 8.55 -2.37
N TRP A 179 -3.14 8.79 -3.59
CA TRP A 179 -2.28 9.04 -4.76
C TRP A 179 -1.83 10.50 -4.91
N ASN A 180 -2.59 11.43 -4.35
CA ASN A 180 -2.30 12.86 -4.47
C ASN A 180 -2.68 13.62 -3.19
N ALA A 181 -2.35 14.90 -3.16
CA ALA A 181 -2.56 15.73 -1.99
C ALA A 181 -4.03 16.02 -1.69
N SER A 182 -4.87 16.16 -2.69
CA SER A 182 -6.32 16.39 -2.48
C SER A 182 -6.94 15.23 -1.72
N PHE A 183 -6.58 13.99 -2.05
CA PHE A 183 -7.03 12.80 -1.31
C PHE A 183 -6.40 12.70 0.08
N LEU A 184 -5.12 13.05 0.23
CA LEU A 184 -4.47 13.11 1.55
C LEU A 184 -5.13 14.15 2.47
N GLN A 185 -5.51 15.32 1.94
CA GLN A 185 -6.21 16.36 2.70
C GLN A 185 -7.61 15.89 3.11
N ALA A 186 -8.36 15.26 2.19
CA ALA A 186 -9.68 14.71 2.49
C ALA A 186 -9.59 13.60 3.56
N ALA A 187 -8.59 12.70 3.45
CA ALA A 187 -8.35 11.66 4.44
C ALA A 187 -8.02 12.25 5.82
N ARG A 188 -7.14 13.26 5.91
CA ARG A 188 -6.86 13.93 7.18
C ARG A 188 -8.08 14.58 7.81
N SER A 189 -8.97 15.15 7.00
CA SER A 189 -10.18 15.81 7.47
C SER A 189 -11.25 14.83 7.95
N GLN A 190 -11.44 13.73 7.24
CA GLN A 190 -12.54 12.77 7.47
C GLN A 190 -12.12 11.60 8.37
N LEU A 191 -10.82 11.21 8.33
CA LEU A 191 -10.26 10.06 9.01
C LEU A 191 -9.01 10.47 9.83
N PRO A 192 -9.11 11.44 10.77
CA PRO A 192 -7.96 12.04 11.44
C PRO A 192 -7.17 11.07 12.33
N SER A 193 -7.79 10.00 12.82
CA SER A 193 -7.14 8.96 13.64
C SER A 193 -6.41 7.90 12.83
N TYR A 194 -6.51 7.91 11.49
CA TYR A 194 -5.93 6.86 10.66
C TYR A 194 -4.54 7.22 10.14
N PRO A 195 -3.57 6.28 10.16
CA PRO A 195 -2.31 6.42 9.45
C PRO A 195 -2.53 6.55 7.95
N LEU A 196 -1.76 7.44 7.32
CA LEU A 196 -1.84 7.71 5.89
C LEU A 196 -0.54 7.32 5.18
N ALA A 197 -0.66 6.88 3.92
CA ALA A 197 0.48 6.65 3.05
C ALA A 197 0.26 7.31 1.67
N HIS A 198 1.31 7.94 1.12
CA HIS A 198 1.31 8.39 -0.26
C HIS A 198 1.60 7.21 -1.19
N ILE A 199 0.68 6.91 -2.10
CA ILE A 199 0.87 5.93 -3.18
C ILE A 199 1.45 6.64 -4.39
N GLY A 200 2.57 6.14 -4.93
CA GLY A 200 3.21 6.84 -6.04
C GLY A 200 4.09 5.99 -6.94
N ILE A 201 4.25 6.51 -8.17
CA ILE A 201 5.18 6.00 -9.19
C ILE A 201 6.29 7.04 -9.43
N SER A 202 6.03 8.32 -9.22
CA SER A 202 6.97 9.39 -9.47
C SER A 202 7.71 9.79 -8.19
N LEU A 203 9.00 9.46 -8.09
CA LEU A 203 9.83 9.91 -6.97
C LEU A 203 9.93 11.43 -6.86
N LEU A 204 9.89 12.15 -7.99
CA LEU A 204 9.87 13.61 -8.00
C LEU A 204 8.62 14.16 -7.31
N TYR A 205 7.46 13.55 -7.54
CA TYR A 205 6.22 13.93 -6.86
C TYR A 205 6.24 13.46 -5.41
N SER A 206 6.66 12.23 -5.13
CA SER A 206 6.75 11.68 -3.78
C SER A 206 7.69 12.48 -2.88
N HIS A 207 8.75 13.10 -3.44
CA HIS A 207 9.70 13.92 -2.70
C HIS A 207 9.02 15.11 -1.99
N HIS A 208 7.94 15.66 -2.53
CA HIS A 208 7.19 16.75 -1.90
C HIS A 208 6.58 16.33 -0.55
N PHE A 209 6.33 15.05 -0.36
CA PHE A 209 5.72 14.51 0.86
C PHE A 209 6.72 14.05 1.91
N LEU A 210 8.03 14.06 1.62
CA LEU A 210 9.05 13.66 2.60
C LEU A 210 9.05 14.52 3.86
N ARG A 211 8.63 15.78 3.75
CA ARG A 211 8.57 16.71 4.88
C ARG A 211 7.29 16.60 5.71
N VAL A 212 6.28 15.88 5.23
CA VAL A 212 5.02 15.69 5.98
C VAL A 212 5.26 14.71 7.12
N PRO A 213 5.11 15.13 8.39
CA PRO A 213 5.37 14.24 9.53
C PRO A 213 4.50 12.98 9.48
N ASN A 214 5.08 11.82 9.80
CA ASN A 214 4.44 10.51 9.91
C ASN A 214 3.70 10.01 8.65
N LEU A 215 3.74 10.74 7.54
CA LEU A 215 3.17 10.25 6.29
C LEU A 215 4.03 9.09 5.77
N GLY A 216 3.44 7.90 5.64
CA GLY A 216 4.07 6.75 5.03
C GLY A 216 4.11 6.83 3.50
N PHE A 217 4.77 5.86 2.89
CA PHE A 217 4.88 5.72 1.43
C PHE A 217 4.52 4.31 0.99
N SER A 218 3.82 4.22 -0.14
CA SER A 218 3.59 2.99 -0.89
C SER A 218 4.02 3.25 -2.33
N LEU A 219 5.26 2.85 -2.67
CA LEU A 219 5.90 3.24 -3.92
C LEU A 219 6.13 2.05 -4.86
N ASN A 220 5.99 2.31 -6.16
CA ASN A 220 6.31 1.31 -7.16
C ASN A 220 7.78 0.87 -7.06
N GLN A 221 8.03 -0.42 -6.90
CA GLN A 221 9.36 -1.00 -6.65
C GLN A 221 10.38 -0.62 -7.72
N MET A 222 9.95 -0.57 -8.99
CA MET A 222 10.84 -0.25 -10.11
C MET A 222 11.44 1.14 -9.98
N THR A 223 10.74 2.08 -9.34
CA THR A 223 11.20 3.45 -9.16
C THR A 223 12.27 3.57 -8.08
N LEU A 224 12.30 2.63 -7.16
CA LEU A 224 13.28 2.58 -6.06
C LEU A 224 14.63 1.99 -6.48
N VAL A 225 14.71 1.38 -7.67
CA VAL A 225 15.94 0.81 -8.22
C VAL A 225 16.73 1.89 -8.99
N GLY A 226 18.06 1.82 -8.93
CA GLY A 226 18.94 2.77 -9.63
C GLY A 226 19.30 4.02 -8.82
N PRO A 227 19.99 5.00 -9.41
CA PRO A 227 20.57 6.13 -8.69
C PRO A 227 19.53 7.02 -8.00
N ALA A 228 18.43 7.37 -8.67
CA ALA A 228 17.37 8.20 -8.12
C ALA A 228 16.66 7.50 -6.96
N GLY A 229 16.36 6.20 -7.11
CA GLY A 229 15.78 5.38 -6.05
C GLY A 229 16.69 5.27 -4.82
N LYS A 230 17.99 5.04 -5.03
CA LYS A 230 18.97 5.00 -3.94
C LYS A 230 19.06 6.32 -3.17
N LEU A 231 18.99 7.45 -3.89
CA LEU A 231 18.99 8.76 -3.24
C LEU A 231 17.73 8.94 -2.39
N PHE A 232 16.56 8.63 -2.94
CA PHE A 232 15.29 8.71 -2.23
C PHE A 232 15.27 7.81 -0.98
N LEU A 233 15.74 6.56 -1.08
CA LEU A 233 15.83 5.63 0.04
C LEU A 233 16.76 6.16 1.15
N ARG A 234 17.89 6.79 0.79
CA ARG A 234 18.79 7.43 1.77
C ARG A 234 18.16 8.61 2.51
N GLU A 235 17.33 9.39 1.81
CA GLU A 235 16.58 10.48 2.45
C GLU A 235 15.49 9.92 3.36
N LEU A 236 14.79 8.88 2.92
CA LEU A 236 13.75 8.22 3.70
C LEU A 236 14.30 7.59 4.99
N GLN A 237 15.48 6.99 4.93
CA GLN A 237 16.17 6.42 6.10
C GLN A 237 16.44 7.44 7.24
N ARG A 238 16.54 8.72 6.90
CA ARG A 238 16.72 9.81 7.89
C ARG A 238 15.41 10.21 8.54
N THR A 239 14.32 9.60 8.14
CA THR A 239 12.96 9.87 8.62
C THR A 239 12.34 8.58 9.10
N ASP A 240 11.43 8.68 10.08
CA ASP A 240 10.71 7.52 10.61
C ASP A 240 9.46 7.17 9.81
N LYS A 241 9.59 7.10 8.49
CA LYS A 241 8.44 6.90 7.62
C LYS A 241 8.29 5.45 7.18
N LEU A 242 7.06 4.95 7.29
CA LEU A 242 6.67 3.66 6.73
C LEU A 242 6.94 3.63 5.21
N LEU A 243 7.58 2.58 4.72
CA LEU A 243 7.75 2.33 3.30
C LEU A 243 7.23 0.94 2.91
N MET A 244 6.19 0.91 2.13
CA MET A 244 5.71 -0.26 1.40
C MET A 244 6.09 -0.14 -0.08
N THR A 245 6.26 -1.26 -0.76
CA THR A 245 6.58 -1.24 -2.19
C THR A 245 5.76 -2.25 -2.99
N TRP A 246 5.36 -1.89 -4.22
CA TRP A 246 4.43 -2.62 -5.10
C TRP A 246 4.82 -2.56 -6.58
N THR A 247 4.29 -3.40 -7.50
CA THR A 247 3.88 -4.75 -7.20
C THR A 247 5.07 -5.65 -7.43
N VAL A 248 5.46 -6.44 -6.45
CA VAL A 248 6.71 -7.20 -6.46
C VAL A 248 6.38 -8.68 -6.63
N ASN A 249 6.53 -9.22 -7.85
CA ASN A 249 6.13 -10.59 -8.18
C ASN A 249 7.29 -11.50 -8.57
N GLU A 250 8.45 -10.92 -8.91
CA GLU A 250 9.62 -11.70 -9.32
C GLU A 250 10.50 -12.05 -8.11
N PRO A 251 10.95 -13.30 -7.95
CA PRO A 251 11.78 -13.75 -6.82
C PRO A 251 13.01 -12.89 -6.58
N ARG A 252 13.70 -12.46 -7.65
CA ARG A 252 14.88 -11.57 -7.54
C ARG A 252 14.53 -10.19 -6.99
N ARG A 253 13.35 -9.67 -7.31
CA ARG A 253 12.88 -8.37 -6.81
C ARG A 253 12.37 -8.49 -5.37
N MET A 254 11.71 -9.59 -5.02
CA MET A 254 11.33 -9.91 -3.64
C MET A 254 12.56 -9.94 -2.75
N GLU A 255 13.57 -10.67 -3.17
CA GLU A 255 14.83 -10.75 -2.46
C GLU A 255 15.56 -9.41 -2.38
N TRP A 256 15.53 -8.61 -3.45
CA TRP A 256 16.08 -7.25 -3.43
C TRP A 256 15.44 -6.42 -2.31
N CYS A 257 14.12 -6.50 -2.13
CA CYS A 257 13.43 -5.80 -1.06
C CYS A 257 13.91 -6.24 0.33
N ILE A 258 14.05 -7.55 0.56
CA ILE A 258 14.55 -8.10 1.83
C ILE A 258 15.98 -7.60 2.10
N ARG A 259 16.84 -7.61 1.09
CA ARG A 259 18.24 -7.21 1.22
C ARG A 259 18.44 -5.72 1.44
N GLN A 260 17.45 -4.84 1.14
CA GLN A 260 17.53 -3.43 1.50
C GLN A 260 17.59 -3.23 3.03
N ASN A 261 17.08 -4.19 3.80
CA ASN A 261 17.09 -4.12 5.26
C ASN A 261 18.39 -4.67 5.90
N LEU A 262 19.35 -5.15 5.10
CA LEU A 262 20.63 -5.63 5.62
C LEU A 262 21.62 -4.51 5.94
N GLY A 263 22.27 -4.61 7.09
CA GLY A 263 23.46 -3.80 7.42
C GLY A 263 23.20 -2.33 7.71
N HIS A 264 21.95 -1.94 8.01
CA HIS A 264 21.62 -0.56 8.36
C HIS A 264 21.61 -0.34 9.88
N PRO A 265 22.21 0.77 10.40
CA PRO A 265 22.19 1.07 11.82
C PRO A 265 20.80 1.55 12.26
N ARG A 266 20.47 1.22 13.49
CA ARG A 266 19.30 1.59 14.32
C ARG A 266 18.18 2.40 13.67
N HIS A 267 16.96 1.87 13.79
CA HIS A 267 15.75 2.59 13.44
C HIS A 267 15.21 3.36 14.66
N PRO A 268 14.98 4.69 14.58
CA PRO A 268 14.53 5.49 15.74
C PRO A 268 13.16 5.08 16.30
N ARG A 269 12.28 4.46 15.49
CA ARG A 269 10.87 4.18 15.88
C ARG A 269 10.69 3.22 17.03
N THR A 270 11.64 2.36 17.32
CA THR A 270 11.38 1.26 18.25
C THR A 270 12.29 1.21 19.45
N ASN A 271 13.24 2.16 19.63
CA ASN A 271 14.36 2.04 20.60
C ASN A 271 15.09 0.70 20.50
N SER A 272 14.74 -0.15 19.52
CA SER A 272 15.35 -1.44 19.23
C SER A 272 16.40 -1.28 18.13
N GLU A 273 17.45 -2.04 18.23
CA GLU A 273 18.53 -2.07 17.25
C GLU A 273 18.03 -2.77 15.99
N GLY A 274 17.66 -1.99 14.95
CA GLY A 274 17.29 -2.62 13.70
C GLY A 274 16.86 -1.61 12.61
N PRO A 275 17.30 -1.86 11.40
CA PRO A 275 17.17 -0.92 10.30
C PRO A 275 16.27 -1.50 9.21
N ALA A 276 15.00 -1.24 9.24
CA ALA A 276 14.19 -1.50 8.07
C ALA A 276 14.11 -0.24 7.20
N ILE A 277 14.43 -0.37 5.92
CA ILE A 277 14.12 0.63 4.90
C ILE A 277 12.77 0.32 4.30
N ILE A 278 12.54 -0.97 3.97
CA ILE A 278 11.29 -1.46 3.39
C ILE A 278 10.54 -2.20 4.50
N ASP A 279 9.37 -1.71 4.83
CA ASP A 279 8.51 -2.27 5.86
C ASP A 279 7.57 -3.35 5.32
N GLY A 280 7.08 -3.19 4.07
CA GLY A 280 6.15 -4.12 3.46
C GLY A 280 6.38 -4.32 1.97
N VAL A 281 6.12 -5.53 1.51
CA VAL A 281 6.16 -5.93 0.10
C VAL A 281 4.76 -6.33 -0.34
N ILE A 282 4.17 -5.53 -1.23
CA ILE A 282 2.86 -5.76 -1.84
C ILE A 282 3.07 -6.63 -3.07
N THR A 283 2.48 -7.83 -3.06
CA THR A 283 2.69 -8.88 -4.07
C THR A 283 1.41 -9.63 -4.41
N ASP A 284 1.31 -10.09 -5.65
CA ASP A 284 0.23 -10.97 -6.11
C ASP A 284 0.36 -12.39 -5.56
N ASN A 285 1.55 -12.76 -5.07
CA ASN A 285 1.86 -14.10 -4.55
C ASN A 285 2.50 -14.02 -3.15
N PRO A 286 1.71 -13.82 -2.10
CA PRO A 286 2.23 -13.75 -0.74
C PRO A 286 2.91 -15.04 -0.28
N ARG A 287 2.47 -16.22 -0.76
CA ARG A 287 3.11 -17.51 -0.46
C ARG A 287 4.54 -17.55 -0.98
N LEU A 288 4.75 -17.23 -2.26
CA LEU A 288 6.08 -17.18 -2.84
C LEU A 288 6.99 -16.20 -2.09
N TYR A 289 6.44 -15.04 -1.70
CA TYR A 289 7.23 -14.07 -0.95
C TYR A 289 7.67 -14.63 0.42
N ARG A 290 6.79 -15.34 1.13
CA ARG A 290 7.13 -16.03 2.38
C ARG A 290 8.22 -17.09 2.18
N GLU A 291 8.13 -17.89 1.13
CA GLU A 291 9.15 -18.88 0.76
C GLU A 291 10.52 -18.22 0.44
N ILE A 292 10.50 -17.04 -0.22
CA ILE A 292 11.73 -16.27 -0.48
C ILE A 292 12.33 -15.72 0.82
N CYS A 293 11.51 -15.28 1.78
CA CYS A 293 12.01 -14.89 3.10
C CYS A 293 12.67 -16.05 3.82
N GLU A 294 12.07 -17.24 3.83
CA GLU A 294 12.64 -18.44 4.46
C GLU A 294 13.96 -18.86 3.79
N LYS A 295 14.00 -18.85 2.46
CA LYS A 295 15.22 -19.16 1.71
C LYS A 295 16.34 -18.16 1.97
N PHE A 296 15.99 -16.88 2.11
CA PHE A 296 16.94 -15.84 2.49
C PHE A 296 17.52 -16.10 3.88
N GLU A 297 16.69 -16.47 4.84
CA GLU A 297 17.14 -16.80 6.18
C GLU A 297 18.03 -18.08 6.20
N ASP A 298 17.68 -19.11 5.42
CA ASP A 298 18.52 -20.30 5.26
C ASP A 298 19.90 -19.96 4.69
N GLU A 299 19.99 -19.00 3.78
CA GLU A 299 21.26 -18.47 3.28
C GLU A 299 22.06 -17.77 4.37
N MET A 300 21.40 -16.90 5.14
CA MET A 300 22.05 -16.16 6.23
C MET A 300 22.49 -17.05 7.37
N ASP A 301 21.79 -18.16 7.62
CA ASP A 301 22.15 -19.19 8.61
C ASP A 301 23.23 -20.18 8.10
N GLY A 302 23.70 -19.99 6.85
CA GLY A 302 24.68 -20.92 6.23
C GLY A 302 24.12 -22.29 5.83
N LYS A 303 22.80 -22.51 5.90
CA LYS A 303 22.13 -23.74 5.49
C LYS A 303 22.01 -23.88 3.97
N PHE A 304 22.07 -22.74 3.27
CA PHE A 304 22.00 -22.68 1.82
C PHE A 304 23.17 -21.85 1.28
N VAL A 305 23.93 -22.44 0.35
CA VAL A 305 25.01 -21.74 -0.36
C VAL A 305 24.57 -21.44 -1.78
N ARG A 306 24.59 -20.16 -2.15
CA ARG A 306 24.26 -19.77 -3.53
C ARG A 306 25.26 -20.36 -4.52
N PRO A 307 24.77 -20.93 -5.63
CA PRO A 307 25.65 -21.27 -6.73
C PRO A 307 26.36 -20.00 -7.25
N LYS A 308 27.67 -20.07 -7.44
CA LYS A 308 28.43 -18.99 -8.08
C LYS A 308 27.98 -18.87 -9.53
N LEU A 309 27.53 -17.68 -9.90
CA LEU A 309 27.20 -17.38 -11.30
C LEU A 309 28.46 -17.41 -12.15
N SER A 310 28.36 -17.94 -13.37
CA SER A 310 29.44 -17.83 -14.34
C SER A 310 29.68 -16.35 -14.70
N PHE A 311 30.88 -16.06 -15.22
CA PHE A 311 31.21 -14.68 -15.66
C PHE A 311 30.19 -14.16 -16.68
N THR A 312 29.83 -14.98 -17.67
CA THR A 312 28.85 -14.64 -18.71
C THR A 312 27.47 -14.34 -18.14
N GLN A 313 26.98 -15.14 -17.18
CA GLN A 313 25.72 -14.90 -16.48
C GLN A 313 25.77 -13.61 -15.65
N THR A 314 26.91 -13.33 -15.00
CA THR A 314 27.09 -12.11 -14.22
C THR A 314 27.04 -10.87 -15.12
N VAL A 315 27.72 -10.89 -16.28
CA VAL A 315 27.69 -9.79 -17.25
C VAL A 315 26.28 -9.61 -17.82
N LYS A 316 25.63 -10.71 -18.23
CA LYS A 316 24.24 -10.67 -18.73
C LYS A 316 23.29 -10.06 -17.70
N ASN A 317 23.31 -10.51 -16.46
CA ASN A 317 22.45 -9.99 -15.39
C ASN A 317 22.72 -8.51 -15.12
N LYS A 318 23.97 -8.04 -15.16
CA LYS A 318 24.31 -6.63 -15.01
C LYS A 318 23.79 -5.79 -16.18
N ALA A 319 23.92 -6.28 -17.41
CA ALA A 319 23.40 -5.59 -18.60
C ALA A 319 21.87 -5.49 -18.56
N GLU A 320 21.17 -6.57 -18.24
CA GLU A 320 19.71 -6.59 -18.07
C GLU A 320 19.27 -5.60 -16.98
N THR A 321 19.96 -5.58 -15.84
CA THR A 321 19.68 -4.64 -14.74
C THR A 321 19.87 -3.20 -15.20
N LEU A 322 20.97 -2.91 -15.91
CA LEU A 322 21.24 -1.56 -16.41
C LEU A 322 20.18 -1.10 -17.42
N THR A 323 19.84 -1.97 -18.38
CA THR A 323 18.77 -1.69 -19.36
C THR A 323 17.45 -1.44 -18.66
N PHE A 324 17.10 -2.28 -17.71
CA PHE A 324 15.89 -2.12 -16.90
C PHE A 324 15.86 -0.78 -16.15
N VAL A 325 16.97 -0.39 -15.51
CA VAL A 325 17.10 0.89 -14.80
C VAL A 325 16.92 2.06 -15.75
N LEU A 326 17.60 2.04 -16.91
CA LEU A 326 17.50 3.11 -17.90
C LEU A 326 16.07 3.28 -18.43
N LEU A 327 15.43 2.18 -18.82
CA LEU A 327 14.05 2.20 -19.32
C LEU A 327 13.07 2.70 -18.24
N THR A 328 13.22 2.22 -17.00
CA THR A 328 12.35 2.62 -15.89
C THR A 328 12.52 4.09 -15.54
N GLN A 329 13.76 4.59 -15.47
CA GLN A 329 14.01 6.00 -15.15
C GLN A 329 13.46 6.91 -16.26
N SER A 330 13.65 6.54 -17.54
CA SER A 330 13.10 7.28 -18.66
C SER A 330 11.57 7.31 -18.64
N TRP A 331 10.95 6.16 -18.36
CA TRP A 331 9.49 6.06 -18.23
C TRP A 331 8.95 6.89 -17.06
N MET A 332 9.66 6.92 -15.92
CA MET A 332 9.26 7.75 -14.77
C MET A 332 9.23 9.25 -15.09
N VAL A 333 10.25 9.73 -15.84
CA VAL A 333 10.28 11.14 -16.26
C VAL A 333 9.12 11.43 -17.19
N LEU A 334 8.87 10.58 -18.18
CA LEU A 334 7.73 10.71 -19.09
C LEU A 334 6.40 10.68 -18.34
N TYR A 335 6.22 9.72 -17.44
CA TYR A 335 5.05 9.61 -16.59
C TYR A 335 4.83 10.88 -15.76
N HIS A 336 5.89 11.41 -15.13
CA HIS A 336 5.82 12.63 -14.35
C HIS A 336 5.35 13.83 -15.19
N VAL A 337 5.96 14.02 -16.39
CA VAL A 337 5.61 15.09 -17.31
C VAL A 337 4.15 14.99 -17.78
N LEU A 338 3.72 13.78 -18.18
CA LEU A 338 2.35 13.52 -18.63
C LEU A 338 1.32 13.79 -17.53
N ARG A 339 1.58 13.32 -16.30
CA ARG A 339 0.67 13.51 -15.15
C ARG A 339 0.59 14.97 -14.73
N ARG A 340 1.70 15.69 -14.78
CA ARG A 340 1.74 17.12 -14.53
C ARG A 340 0.93 17.89 -15.59
N TRP A 341 1.13 17.56 -16.86
CA TRP A 341 0.38 18.15 -17.97
C TRP A 341 -1.14 17.89 -17.87
N GLN A 342 -1.54 16.70 -17.41
CA GLN A 342 -2.92 16.35 -17.13
C GLN A 342 -3.52 16.99 -15.88
N GLY A 343 -2.78 17.83 -15.14
CA GLY A 343 -3.22 18.45 -13.90
C GLY A 343 -3.47 17.47 -12.74
N LYS A 344 -2.95 16.22 -12.86
CA LYS A 344 -3.16 15.17 -11.85
C LYS A 344 -2.21 15.27 -10.65
N PHE A 345 -1.18 16.10 -10.75
CA PHE A 345 -0.27 16.44 -9.66
C PHE A 345 -0.54 17.87 -9.20
N ASP A 346 -1.07 18.05 -8.02
CA ASP A 346 -1.55 19.32 -7.45
C ASP A 346 -0.50 19.97 -6.53
N PHE A 347 0.68 20.25 -7.07
CA PHE A 347 1.87 20.70 -6.36
C PHE A 347 1.75 21.93 -5.47
N LEU A 348 0.98 22.92 -5.86
CA LEU A 348 1.00 24.24 -5.20
C LEU A 348 0.10 24.31 -3.97
N LYS A 349 -0.99 23.58 -3.96
CA LYS A 349 -1.90 23.51 -2.80
C LYS A 349 -1.30 22.68 -1.67
N ASP A 350 -0.41 21.75 -1.99
CA ASP A 350 0.18 20.78 -1.07
C ASP A 350 1.15 21.40 -0.09
N ARG A 351 1.99 22.34 -0.57
CA ARG A 351 2.97 23.05 0.27
C ARG A 351 2.32 23.97 1.28
N GLN A 352 1.20 24.61 0.93
CA GLN A 352 0.57 25.60 1.81
C GLN A 352 -0.25 25.00 2.95
N THR A 353 -0.75 23.78 2.79
CA THR A 353 -1.65 23.13 3.77
C THR A 353 -0.97 22.06 4.62
N LEU A 354 0.09 21.42 4.09
CA LEU A 354 0.82 20.38 4.80
C LEU A 354 2.11 20.90 5.48
N ASP A 355 2.68 22.03 5.01
CA ASP A 355 3.90 22.67 5.57
C ASP A 355 3.61 23.69 6.68
N LYS A 356 2.37 24.10 6.90
CA LYS A 356 2.02 25.16 7.87
C LYS A 356 1.81 24.65 9.30
N ARG A 357 2.36 23.43 9.62
CA ARG A 357 2.15 22.88 10.98
C ARG A 357 3.31 22.05 11.47
#